data_57d4ef851a41ab7d004f290d8d971874
#
_entry.id   57d4ef851a41ab7d004f290d8d971874
#
_cell.length_a   1.000
_cell.length_b   1.000
_cell.length_c   1.000
_cell.angle_alpha   90.00
_cell.angle_beta   90.00
_cell.angle_gamma   90.00
#
_symmetry.space_group_name_H-M   'P 1'
#
loop_
_entity.id
_entity.type
_entity.pdbx_description
1 polymer ?
#
loop_
_entity_poly.entity_id
_entity_poly.type
_entity_poly.pdbx_seq_one_letter_code
_entity_poly.pdbx_strand_id
1 'polypeptide(L)'
;MNWKATVLLVLIAVSAAVVVYINPFEKTKEKEDDPPWFYQVSYDDVNSINVSHGDNRVSFHRPEPHTWVFDDPAGIPPDHYRWGGIVLLLSGPQTKRDFSTVRAVIDDPAEYGLDAPQLIVEVGLTANRNISF
;
A
#
# COMPACT_ATOMS: atom_id res chain seq x y z
N MET A 1 -7.48 39.67 -48.87
CA MET A 1 -7.60 38.56 -47.91
C MET A 1 -8.61 37.57 -48.50
N ASN A 2 -8.16 36.32 -48.80
CA ASN A 2 -9.03 35.36 -49.46
C ASN A 2 -10.04 34.77 -48.48
N TRP A 3 -11.30 35.20 -48.55
CA TRP A 3 -12.41 34.72 -47.72
C TRP A 3 -12.44 33.18 -47.65
N LYS A 4 -12.20 32.51 -48.78
CA LYS A 4 -12.15 31.02 -48.83
C LYS A 4 -11.03 30.44 -47.95
N ALA A 5 -9.87 31.07 -47.92
CA ALA A 5 -8.73 30.63 -47.07
C ALA A 5 -9.03 30.83 -45.59
N THR A 6 -9.70 31.93 -45.23
CA THR A 6 -10.08 32.21 -43.84
C THR A 6 -11.12 31.20 -43.34
N VAL A 7 -12.12 30.87 -44.17
CA VAL A 7 -13.14 29.86 -43.81
C VAL A 7 -12.50 28.48 -43.63
N LEU A 8 -11.57 28.10 -44.52
CA LEU A 8 -10.86 26.82 -44.39
C LEU A 8 -10.04 26.74 -43.07
N LEU A 9 -9.36 27.83 -42.73
CA LEU A 9 -8.55 27.90 -41.49
C LEU A 9 -9.42 27.82 -40.24
N VAL A 10 -10.56 28.44 -40.22
CA VAL A 10 -11.53 28.33 -39.11
C VAL A 10 -12.07 26.91 -39.00
N LEU A 11 -12.38 26.22 -40.08
CA LEU A 11 -12.84 24.84 -40.09
C LEU A 11 -11.75 23.89 -39.50
N ILE A 12 -10.51 24.08 -39.89
CA ILE A 12 -9.38 23.30 -39.33
C ILE A 12 -9.23 23.55 -37.83
N ALA A 13 -9.31 24.81 -37.40
CA ALA A 13 -9.17 25.14 -35.97
C ALA A 13 -10.32 24.55 -35.13
N VAL A 14 -11.55 24.59 -35.63
CA VAL A 14 -12.72 24.00 -34.94
C VAL A 14 -12.60 22.48 -34.89
N SER A 15 -12.20 21.83 -36.00
CA SER A 15 -12.00 20.36 -35.98
C SER A 15 -10.88 19.91 -35.04
N ALA A 16 -9.77 20.65 -34.97
CA ALA A 16 -8.70 20.40 -34.01
C ALA A 16 -9.17 20.58 -32.56
N ALA A 17 -9.95 21.63 -32.29
CA ALA A 17 -10.51 21.86 -30.94
C ALA A 17 -11.50 20.74 -30.54
N VAL A 18 -12.31 20.24 -31.47
CA VAL A 18 -13.21 19.11 -31.19
C VAL A 18 -12.42 17.82 -30.90
N VAL A 19 -11.38 17.54 -31.66
CA VAL A 19 -10.50 16.36 -31.40
C VAL A 19 -9.83 16.45 -30.04
N VAL A 20 -9.35 17.63 -29.64
CA VAL A 20 -8.75 17.84 -28.31
C VAL A 20 -9.82 17.71 -27.21
N TYR A 21 -11.03 18.22 -27.44
CA TYR A 21 -12.11 18.16 -26.44
C TYR A 21 -12.65 16.72 -26.24
N ILE A 22 -12.81 15.96 -27.31
CA ILE A 22 -13.25 14.56 -27.23
C ILE A 22 -12.13 13.65 -26.76
N ASN A 23 -10.87 14.09 -26.90
CA ASN A 23 -9.67 13.38 -26.53
C ASN A 23 -9.70 11.87 -26.87
N PRO A 24 -9.95 11.48 -28.15
CA PRO A 24 -10.06 10.07 -28.51
C PRO A 24 -8.75 9.30 -28.33
N PHE A 25 -7.65 10.01 -28.03
CA PHE A 25 -6.34 9.43 -27.77
C PHE A 25 -6.03 9.27 -26.28
N GLU A 26 -6.83 9.79 -25.38
CA GLU A 26 -6.85 9.27 -24.03
C GLU A 26 -7.37 7.83 -24.13
N LYS A 27 -6.46 6.93 -24.40
CA LYS A 27 -6.69 5.56 -23.96
C LYS A 27 -7.10 5.70 -22.51
N THR A 28 -8.36 5.42 -22.20
CA THR A 28 -8.77 5.09 -20.86
C THR A 28 -7.67 4.16 -20.37
N LYS A 29 -6.74 4.65 -19.54
CA LYS A 29 -5.89 3.75 -18.80
C LYS A 29 -6.92 2.92 -18.09
N GLU A 30 -7.16 1.69 -18.57
CA GLU A 30 -7.83 0.69 -17.77
C GLU A 30 -7.18 0.88 -16.43
N LYS A 31 -7.96 1.31 -15.46
CA LYS A 31 -7.51 1.45 -14.09
C LYS A 31 -7.05 0.04 -13.81
N GLU A 32 -5.73 -0.17 -13.90
CA GLU A 32 -5.12 -1.43 -13.51
C GLU A 32 -5.63 -1.59 -12.10
N ASP A 33 -6.55 -2.54 -11.91
CA ASP A 33 -7.19 -2.76 -10.62
C ASP A 33 -6.03 -2.90 -9.64
N ASP A 34 -5.96 -1.97 -8.67
CA ASP A 34 -4.94 -2.04 -7.65
C ASP A 34 -4.96 -3.46 -7.08
N PRO A 35 -3.81 -4.11 -6.93
CA PRO A 35 -3.78 -5.46 -6.37
C PRO A 35 -4.52 -5.46 -5.03
N PRO A 36 -5.25 -6.51 -4.70
CA PRO A 36 -6.04 -6.55 -3.49
C PRO A 36 -5.16 -6.28 -2.26
N TRP A 37 -5.64 -5.43 -1.38
CA TRP A 37 -5.01 -5.15 -0.11
C TRP A 37 -5.25 -6.32 0.84
N PHE A 38 -4.19 -6.76 1.53
CA PHE A 38 -4.34 -7.71 2.61
C PHE A 38 -5.12 -7.08 3.77
N TYR A 39 -4.77 -5.85 4.10
CA TYR A 39 -5.52 -4.92 4.94
C TYR A 39 -5.07 -3.49 4.63
N GLN A 40 -5.83 -2.51 5.06
CA GLN A 40 -5.47 -1.10 4.93
C GLN A 40 -5.85 -0.35 6.20
N VAL A 41 -4.88 0.35 6.78
CA VAL A 41 -5.04 1.21 7.94
C VAL A 41 -4.32 2.53 7.71
N SER A 42 -4.72 3.56 8.42
CA SER A 42 -3.98 4.82 8.34
C SER A 42 -2.57 4.63 8.92
N TYR A 43 -1.58 5.20 8.25
CA TYR A 43 -0.21 5.27 8.76
C TYR A 43 -0.15 5.86 10.19
N ASP A 44 -0.98 6.87 10.45
CA ASP A 44 -1.02 7.55 11.73
C ASP A 44 -1.67 6.71 12.84
N ASP A 45 -2.44 5.70 12.47
CA ASP A 45 -3.05 4.77 13.42
C ASP A 45 -2.08 3.70 13.93
N VAL A 46 -0.98 3.45 13.21
CA VAL A 46 0.04 2.47 13.64
C VAL A 46 0.84 3.06 14.79
N ASN A 47 0.78 2.45 15.97
CA ASN A 47 1.45 2.92 17.19
C ASN A 47 2.51 1.97 17.75
N SER A 48 2.46 0.68 17.41
CA SER A 48 3.47 -0.29 17.82
C SER A 48 3.65 -1.38 16.77
N ILE A 49 4.83 -1.97 16.75
CA ILE A 49 5.19 -3.09 15.89
C ILE A 49 5.98 -4.07 16.72
N ASN A 50 5.51 -5.31 16.81
CA ASN A 50 6.21 -6.41 17.44
C ASN A 50 6.58 -7.45 16.40
N VAL A 51 7.83 -7.85 16.36
CA VAL A 51 8.34 -8.88 15.47
C VAL A 51 8.89 -10.01 16.30
N SER A 52 8.35 -11.21 16.14
CA SER A 52 8.81 -12.42 16.82
C SER A 52 9.31 -13.43 15.79
N HIS A 53 10.51 -13.95 16.00
CA HIS A 53 11.12 -14.99 15.18
C HIS A 53 11.76 -16.03 16.10
N GLY A 54 11.10 -17.19 16.24
CA GLY A 54 11.47 -18.17 17.25
C GLY A 54 11.46 -17.56 18.66
N ASP A 55 12.56 -17.67 19.39
CA ASP A 55 12.71 -17.13 20.74
C ASP A 55 13.08 -15.63 20.77
N ASN A 56 13.38 -15.05 19.63
CA ASN A 56 13.75 -13.65 19.53
C ASN A 56 12.52 -12.78 19.31
N ARG A 57 12.45 -11.69 20.08
CA ARG A 57 11.40 -10.68 19.94
C ARG A 57 12.02 -9.30 19.90
N VAL A 58 11.53 -8.48 18.97
CA VAL A 58 11.88 -7.06 18.85
C VAL A 58 10.60 -6.26 18.81
N SER A 59 10.51 -5.27 19.67
CA SER A 59 9.34 -4.42 19.81
C SER A 59 9.69 -2.95 19.61
N PHE A 60 8.82 -2.25 18.93
CA PHE A 60 8.92 -0.83 18.66
C PHE A 60 7.61 -0.16 19.03
N HIS A 61 7.69 1.06 19.52
CA HIS A 61 6.52 1.89 19.71
C HIS A 61 6.77 3.33 19.24
N ARG A 62 5.69 4.07 19.09
CA ARG A 62 5.70 5.46 18.65
C ARG A 62 5.25 6.36 19.80
N PRO A 63 6.19 6.93 20.60
CA PRO A 63 5.85 7.84 21.71
C PRO A 63 5.27 9.16 21.23
N GLU A 64 5.72 9.65 20.06
CA GLU A 64 5.29 10.90 19.45
C GLU A 64 5.07 10.72 17.94
N PRO A 65 4.28 11.56 17.27
CA PRO A 65 4.13 11.52 15.83
C PRO A 65 5.48 11.47 15.11
N HIS A 66 5.64 10.52 14.19
CA HIS A 66 6.84 10.30 13.38
C HIS A 66 8.11 9.86 14.13
N THR A 67 8.04 9.63 15.44
CA THR A 67 9.17 9.16 16.24
C THR A 67 8.96 7.72 16.65
N TRP A 68 9.88 6.83 16.23
CA TRP A 68 9.86 5.43 16.60
C TRP A 68 11.05 5.10 17.49
N VAL A 69 10.84 4.28 18.49
CA VAL A 69 11.87 3.81 19.41
C VAL A 69 11.72 2.33 19.70
N PHE A 70 12.84 1.68 20.02
CA PHE A 70 12.83 0.31 20.56
C PHE A 70 12.26 0.29 21.97
N ASP A 71 11.59 -0.80 22.31
CA ASP A 71 11.19 -1.08 23.68
C ASP A 71 12.36 -1.61 24.51
N ASP A 72 13.23 -2.42 23.89
CA ASP A 72 14.43 -2.97 24.52
C ASP A 72 15.61 -2.96 23.52
N PRO A 73 16.67 -2.19 23.75
CA PRO A 73 16.80 -1.19 24.83
C PRO A 73 15.90 0.03 24.61
N ALA A 74 15.20 0.43 25.67
CA ALA A 74 14.17 1.47 25.60
C ALA A 74 14.70 2.83 25.15
N GLY A 75 13.92 3.50 24.30
CA GLY A 75 14.18 4.87 23.88
C GLY A 75 15.23 5.03 22.79
N ILE A 76 15.85 3.95 22.29
CA ILE A 76 16.79 4.01 21.18
C ILE A 76 15.99 4.10 19.86
N PRO A 77 16.24 5.10 19.00
CA PRO A 77 15.60 5.16 17.70
C PRO A 77 16.18 4.08 16.76
N PRO A 78 15.35 3.48 15.89
CA PRO A 78 15.85 2.59 14.83
C PRO A 78 16.71 3.37 13.83
N ASP A 79 17.53 2.64 13.09
CA ASP A 79 18.32 3.23 11.99
C ASP A 79 17.38 3.89 10.97
N HIS A 80 17.48 5.20 10.83
CA HIS A 80 16.59 6.00 10.00
C HIS A 80 16.56 5.53 8.53
N TYR A 81 17.69 5.12 7.98
CA TYR A 81 17.79 4.67 6.59
C TYR A 81 17.15 3.29 6.36
N ARG A 82 17.20 2.42 7.36
CA ARG A 82 16.61 1.08 7.29
C ARG A 82 15.15 1.05 7.70
N TRP A 83 14.76 1.94 8.59
CA TRP A 83 13.39 2.04 9.08
C TRP A 83 12.44 2.68 8.07
N GLY A 84 12.96 3.54 7.20
CA GLY A 84 12.17 4.29 6.25
C GLY A 84 11.29 3.38 5.38
N GLY A 85 10.00 3.61 5.44
CA GLY A 85 9.01 2.87 4.66
C GLY A 85 8.46 1.59 5.30
N ILE A 86 9.07 1.01 6.35
CA ILE A 86 8.54 -0.21 7.01
C ILE A 86 7.13 0.03 7.53
N VAL A 87 6.88 1.12 8.24
CA VAL A 87 5.55 1.46 8.75
C VAL A 87 4.55 1.67 7.61
N LEU A 88 4.98 2.29 6.52
CA LEU A 88 4.16 2.48 5.34
C LEU A 88 3.78 1.15 4.68
N LEU A 89 4.73 0.22 4.57
CA LEU A 89 4.45 -1.13 4.09
C LEU A 89 3.46 -1.87 4.99
N LEU A 90 3.62 -1.74 6.30
CA LEU A 90 2.75 -2.39 7.28
C LEU A 90 1.38 -1.71 7.42
N SER A 91 1.21 -0.49 6.95
CA SER A 91 -0.10 0.18 6.94
C SER A 91 -1.04 -0.32 5.84
N GLY A 92 -0.50 -0.93 4.80
CA GLY A 92 -1.28 -1.47 3.69
C GLY A 92 -0.46 -2.40 2.80
N PRO A 93 -0.15 -3.63 3.26
CA PRO A 93 0.53 -4.60 2.43
C PRO A 93 -0.38 -5.05 1.29
N GLN A 94 0.15 -4.98 0.07
CA GLN A 94 -0.52 -5.46 -1.12
C GLN A 94 -0.14 -6.92 -1.40
N THR A 95 -1.08 -7.69 -1.90
CA THR A 95 -0.82 -9.03 -2.40
C THR A 95 -1.06 -9.10 -3.90
N LYS A 96 -0.20 -9.83 -4.62
CA LYS A 96 -0.41 -10.10 -6.04
C LYS A 96 -1.47 -11.15 -6.29
N ARG A 97 -1.80 -11.95 -5.28
CA ARG A 97 -2.77 -13.03 -5.34
C ARG A 97 -3.57 -13.05 -4.06
N ASP A 98 -4.87 -13.14 -4.20
CA ASP A 98 -5.76 -13.40 -3.08
C ASP A 98 -5.90 -14.92 -2.90
N PHE A 99 -5.38 -15.43 -1.80
CA PHE A 99 -5.48 -16.84 -1.42
C PHE A 99 -6.66 -17.13 -0.49
N SER A 100 -7.39 -16.11 -0.06
CA SER A 100 -8.51 -16.28 0.88
C SER A 100 -9.62 -17.19 0.34
N THR A 101 -9.69 -17.34 -0.99
CA THR A 101 -10.65 -18.21 -1.68
C THR A 101 -10.05 -19.53 -2.15
N VAL A 102 -8.75 -19.74 -1.97
CA VAL A 102 -8.07 -20.96 -2.41
C VAL A 102 -8.32 -22.08 -1.40
N ARG A 103 -9.22 -22.98 -1.76
CA ARG A 103 -9.72 -24.04 -0.88
C ARG A 103 -8.61 -24.92 -0.30
N ALA A 104 -7.58 -25.24 -1.08
CA ALA A 104 -6.44 -26.04 -0.62
C ALA A 104 -5.69 -25.38 0.56
N VAL A 105 -5.53 -24.05 0.54
CA VAL A 105 -4.86 -23.30 1.62
C VAL A 105 -5.74 -23.23 2.87
N ILE A 106 -7.06 -23.19 2.70
CA ILE A 106 -8.02 -23.14 3.81
C ILE A 106 -8.14 -24.53 4.47
N ASP A 107 -8.16 -25.59 3.66
CA ASP A 107 -8.40 -26.95 4.13
C ASP A 107 -7.17 -27.53 4.85
N ASP A 108 -5.96 -27.18 4.42
CA ASP A 108 -4.71 -27.64 5.03
C ASP A 108 -3.65 -26.53 5.07
N PRO A 109 -3.75 -25.61 6.02
CA PRO A 109 -2.78 -24.54 6.20
C PRO A 109 -1.38 -25.05 6.58
N ALA A 110 -1.27 -26.24 7.17
CA ALA A 110 0.00 -26.82 7.60
C ALA A 110 0.91 -27.18 6.41
N GLU A 111 0.33 -27.62 5.29
CA GLU A 111 1.10 -27.88 4.06
C GLU A 111 1.86 -26.64 3.57
N TYR A 112 1.34 -25.44 3.91
CA TYR A 112 1.92 -24.15 3.53
C TYR A 112 2.71 -23.49 4.68
N GLY A 113 2.88 -24.20 5.81
CA GLY A 113 3.60 -23.68 6.99
C GLY A 113 2.87 -22.55 7.71
N LEU A 114 1.55 -22.44 7.54
CA LEU A 114 0.73 -21.37 8.11
C LEU A 114 0.20 -21.68 9.51
N ASP A 115 0.29 -22.95 9.95
CA ASP A 115 -0.12 -23.40 11.28
C ASP A 115 0.91 -23.10 12.35
N ALA A 116 2.20 -23.03 11.98
CA ALA A 116 3.31 -22.75 12.87
C ALA A 116 4.27 -21.73 12.24
N PRO A 117 3.87 -20.47 12.11
CA PRO A 117 4.68 -19.47 11.44
C PRO A 117 5.97 -19.21 12.22
N GLN A 118 7.12 -19.20 11.53
CA GLN A 118 8.41 -18.90 12.13
C GLN A 118 8.57 -17.41 12.43
N LEU A 119 7.88 -16.56 11.70
CA LEU A 119 7.89 -15.12 11.86
C LEU A 119 6.45 -14.64 12.11
N ILE A 120 6.27 -13.91 13.19
CA ILE A 120 5.00 -13.28 13.52
C ILE A 120 5.23 -11.77 13.60
N VAL A 121 4.42 -11.02 12.92
CA VAL A 121 4.40 -9.55 12.97
C VAL A 121 3.06 -9.10 13.52
N GLU A 122 3.11 -8.40 14.66
CA GLU A 122 1.93 -7.79 15.28
C GLU A 122 2.02 -6.28 15.12
N VAL A 123 1.01 -5.70 14.50
CA VAL A 123 0.87 -4.26 14.32
C VAL A 123 -0.20 -3.75 15.29
N GLY A 124 0.23 -2.97 16.28
CA GLY A 124 -0.67 -2.31 17.20
C GLY A 124 -1.18 -1.00 16.61
N LEU A 125 -2.46 -0.78 16.75
CA LEU A 125 -3.16 0.38 16.25
C LEU A 125 -3.73 1.21 17.39
N THR A 126 -4.06 2.45 17.09
CA THR A 126 -4.84 3.30 18.01
C THR A 126 -6.15 2.60 18.39
N ALA A 127 -6.71 2.95 19.59
CA ALA A 127 -7.90 2.33 20.15
C ALA A 127 -7.75 0.82 20.49
N ASN A 128 -6.53 0.37 20.86
CA ASN A 128 -6.23 -1.00 21.29
C ASN A 128 -6.65 -2.09 20.28
N ARG A 129 -6.54 -1.80 19.00
CA ARG A 129 -6.70 -2.76 17.92
C ARG A 129 -5.35 -3.32 17.52
N ASN A 130 -5.29 -4.60 17.22
CA ASN A 130 -4.08 -5.25 16.73
C ASN A 130 -4.38 -6.02 15.44
N ILE A 131 -3.37 -6.08 14.57
CA ILE A 131 -3.35 -6.95 13.39
C ILE A 131 -2.13 -7.85 13.55
N SER A 132 -2.30 -9.16 13.33
CA SER A 132 -1.22 -10.15 13.42
C SER A 132 -1.17 -10.98 12.15
N PHE A 133 0.03 -11.21 11.65
CA PHE A 133 0.30 -12.03 10.47
C PHE A 133 1.72 -12.61 10.48
#